data_80ae105af2d3d75027cc0170c75c3381
#
_entry.id   80ae105af2d3d75027cc0170c75c3381
#
_cell.length_a   1.000
_cell.length_b   1.000
_cell.length_c   1.000
_cell.angle_alpha   90.00
_cell.angle_beta   90.00
_cell.angle_gamma   90.00
#
_symmetry.space_group_name_H-M   'P 1'
#
loop_
_entity.id
_entity.type
_entity.pdbx_description
1 polymer ?
#
loop_
_entity_poly.entity_id
_entity_poly.type
_entity_poly.pdbx_seq_one_letter_code
_entity_poly.pdbx_strand_id
1 'polypeptide(L)'
;MKSGETTKTQSKLRAPDQERLRHDLNEYMLKRGLRSTEQRRLIIDTFFDAHEHITIDSLLKQVRAVDGRVGYATVYRTMKLLSESGVVQEHKFGDGFTRYELSDEDAHHDHLVCLECAKIIEFEEPQIEVLQDKVAKRYGFVVRAHKHEMYGICADCQKPKGARSGRADARSPRG
;
A
#
# COMPACT_ATOMS: atom_id res chain seq x y z
N MET A 1 -18.91 0.26 -31.53
CA MET A 1 -17.68 0.53 -30.75
C MET A 1 -17.99 0.09 -29.33
N LYS A 2 -17.37 -1.01 -28.89
CA LYS A 2 -17.72 -1.71 -27.64
C LYS A 2 -16.98 -1.07 -26.47
N SER A 3 -17.75 -0.73 -25.45
CA SER A 3 -17.31 -0.18 -24.18
C SER A 3 -16.34 -1.14 -23.47
N GLY A 4 -15.13 -0.68 -23.18
CA GLY A 4 -14.13 -1.44 -22.44
C GLY A 4 -14.56 -1.59 -20.98
N GLU A 5 -14.64 -2.81 -20.54
CA GLU A 5 -14.80 -3.19 -19.14
C GLU A 5 -13.57 -2.73 -18.35
N THR A 6 -13.81 -1.92 -17.37
CA THR A 6 -12.82 -1.48 -16.39
C THR A 6 -12.53 -2.65 -15.46
N THR A 7 -11.53 -3.42 -15.76
CA THR A 7 -11.07 -4.53 -14.90
C THR A 7 -10.49 -3.93 -13.63
N LYS A 8 -11.17 -4.14 -12.50
CA LYS A 8 -10.63 -3.95 -11.17
C LYS A 8 -9.63 -5.08 -10.92
N THR A 9 -8.38 -4.89 -11.24
CA THR A 9 -7.33 -5.77 -10.76
C THR A 9 -6.79 -5.16 -9.47
N GLN A 10 -7.39 -5.49 -8.35
CA GLN A 10 -6.74 -5.38 -7.05
C GLN A 10 -5.89 -6.64 -6.94
N SER A 11 -4.57 -6.52 -6.92
CA SER A 11 -3.70 -7.63 -6.62
C SER A 11 -3.91 -7.99 -5.15
N LYS A 12 -4.71 -9.02 -4.89
CA LYS A 12 -4.82 -9.62 -3.56
C LYS A 12 -3.63 -10.55 -3.39
N LEU A 13 -2.80 -10.32 -2.38
CA LEU A 13 -1.86 -11.33 -1.91
C LEU A 13 -2.60 -12.64 -1.70
N ARG A 14 -2.05 -13.73 -2.19
CA ARG A 14 -2.62 -15.07 -2.01
C ARG A 14 -2.45 -15.50 -0.55
N ALA A 15 -3.38 -16.31 -0.02
CA ALA A 15 -3.29 -16.79 1.35
C ALA A 15 -1.92 -17.42 1.72
N PRO A 16 -1.26 -18.21 0.85
CA PRO A 16 0.09 -18.73 1.10
C PRO A 16 1.14 -17.62 1.31
N ASP A 17 1.03 -16.52 0.59
CA ASP A 17 1.96 -15.40 0.70
C ASP A 17 1.84 -14.72 2.06
N GLN A 18 0.61 -14.57 2.57
CA GLN A 18 0.37 -14.03 3.92
C GLN A 18 0.92 -14.95 5.02
N GLU A 19 0.80 -16.26 4.88
CA GLU A 19 1.36 -17.23 5.83
C GLU A 19 2.89 -17.14 5.85
N ARG A 20 3.52 -17.06 4.70
CA ARG A 20 4.98 -16.84 4.59
C ARG A 20 5.39 -15.55 5.29
N LEU A 21 4.74 -14.43 4.98
CA LEU A 21 5.06 -13.14 5.58
C LEU A 21 4.89 -13.14 7.10
N ARG A 22 3.85 -13.81 7.62
CA ARG A 22 3.67 -14.00 9.08
C ARG A 22 4.78 -14.87 9.68
N HIS A 23 5.22 -15.90 8.99
CA HIS A 23 6.34 -16.73 9.43
C HIS A 23 7.63 -15.90 9.50
N ASP A 24 7.97 -15.16 8.44
CA ASP A 24 9.16 -14.33 8.34
C ASP A 24 9.19 -13.25 9.44
N LEU A 25 8.03 -12.63 9.70
CA LEU A 25 7.88 -11.69 10.81
C LEU A 25 8.16 -12.34 12.16
N ASN A 26 7.63 -13.54 12.41
CA ASN A 26 7.85 -14.26 13.66
C ASN A 26 9.33 -14.62 13.84
N GLU A 27 9.99 -15.12 12.79
CA GLU A 27 11.42 -15.37 12.82
C GLU A 27 12.24 -14.11 13.11
N TYR A 28 11.91 -13.00 12.44
CA TYR A 28 12.57 -11.73 12.67
C TYR A 28 12.44 -11.26 14.12
N MET A 29 11.23 -11.38 14.68
CA MET A 29 10.97 -11.01 16.08
C MET A 29 11.71 -11.89 17.06
N LEU A 30 11.75 -13.21 16.83
CA LEU A 30 12.47 -14.17 17.66
C LEU A 30 13.98 -13.89 17.67
N LYS A 31 14.60 -13.68 16.51
CA LYS A 31 16.03 -13.36 16.38
C LYS A 31 16.41 -12.09 17.13
N ARG A 32 15.49 -11.16 17.34
CA ARG A 32 15.70 -9.88 18.05
C ARG A 32 15.19 -9.88 19.50
N GLY A 33 14.68 -11.00 20.00
CA GLY A 33 14.14 -11.10 21.36
C GLY A 33 12.91 -10.21 21.59
N LEU A 34 12.17 -9.88 20.54
CA LEU A 34 10.99 -9.02 20.61
C LEU A 34 9.77 -9.82 21.03
N ARG A 35 9.06 -9.32 22.05
CA ARG A 35 7.82 -9.96 22.52
C ARG A 35 6.63 -9.54 21.68
N SER A 36 5.77 -10.50 21.35
CA SER A 36 4.45 -10.23 20.83
C SER A 36 3.51 -9.85 21.96
N THR A 37 2.95 -8.64 21.94
CA THR A 37 1.89 -8.19 22.86
C THR A 37 0.54 -8.32 22.17
N GLU A 38 -0.56 -8.37 22.94
CA GLU A 38 -1.92 -8.41 22.38
C GLU A 38 -2.19 -7.23 21.43
N GLN A 39 -1.79 -6.01 21.83
CA GLN A 39 -1.95 -4.83 20.99
C GLN A 39 -1.13 -4.93 19.68
N ARG A 40 0.10 -5.46 19.75
CA ARG A 40 0.91 -5.67 18.55
C ARG A 40 0.26 -6.69 17.62
N ARG A 41 -0.24 -7.81 18.15
CA ARG A 41 -0.96 -8.81 17.35
C ARG A 41 -2.18 -8.21 16.67
N LEU A 42 -3.01 -7.49 17.43
CA LEU A 42 -4.18 -6.81 16.88
C LEU A 42 -3.81 -5.86 15.72
N ILE A 43 -2.74 -5.06 15.87
CA ILE A 43 -2.28 -4.15 14.83
C ILE A 43 -1.84 -4.94 13.58
N ILE A 44 -1.04 -6.00 13.76
CA ILE A 44 -0.57 -6.85 12.67
C ILE A 44 -1.74 -7.49 11.95
N ASP A 45 -2.67 -8.10 12.68
CA ASP A 45 -3.83 -8.77 12.09
C ASP A 45 -4.72 -7.78 11.33
N THR A 46 -5.01 -6.61 11.92
CA THR A 46 -5.77 -5.56 11.25
C THR A 46 -5.08 -5.08 9.98
N PHE A 47 -3.74 -4.97 9.98
CA PHE A 47 -2.98 -4.58 8.80
C PHE A 47 -3.00 -5.66 7.71
N PHE A 48 -2.82 -6.92 8.07
CA PHE A 48 -2.87 -8.04 7.13
C PHE A 48 -4.25 -8.21 6.48
N ASP A 49 -5.31 -7.85 7.20
CA ASP A 49 -6.68 -7.86 6.68
C ASP A 49 -7.00 -6.62 5.81
N ALA A 50 -6.20 -5.56 5.91
CA ALA A 50 -6.33 -4.37 5.10
C ALA A 50 -5.70 -4.58 3.71
N HIS A 51 -6.50 -4.93 2.73
CA HIS A 51 -6.06 -5.24 1.37
C HIS A 51 -5.76 -4.00 0.49
N GLU A 52 -5.41 -2.87 1.09
CA GLU A 52 -5.17 -1.60 0.40
C GLU A 52 -3.93 -0.91 0.98
N HIS A 53 -3.35 0.02 0.21
CA HIS A 53 -2.33 0.94 0.71
C HIS A 53 -2.85 1.75 1.89
N ILE A 54 -2.52 1.38 3.10
CA ILE A 54 -3.07 1.98 4.32
C ILE A 54 -2.08 2.97 4.96
N THR A 55 -2.61 4.10 5.45
CA THR A 55 -1.82 5.02 6.29
C THR A 55 -1.87 4.60 7.76
N ILE A 56 -0.91 5.07 8.56
CA ILE A 56 -0.91 4.84 10.03
C ILE A 56 -2.20 5.36 10.67
N ASP A 57 -2.72 6.50 10.23
CA ASP A 57 -3.95 7.08 10.79
C ASP A 57 -5.18 6.22 10.46
N SER A 58 -5.26 5.70 9.23
CA SER A 58 -6.33 4.79 8.84
C SER A 58 -6.27 3.46 9.60
N LEU A 59 -5.07 2.90 9.76
CA LEU A 59 -4.85 1.69 10.55
C LEU A 59 -5.20 1.91 12.02
N LEU A 60 -4.76 3.02 12.61
CA LEU A 60 -5.09 3.39 13.99
C LEU A 60 -6.61 3.48 14.20
N LYS A 61 -7.33 4.08 13.25
CA LYS A 61 -8.80 4.16 13.31
C LYS A 61 -9.45 2.78 13.32
N GLN A 62 -8.98 1.86 12.46
CA GLN A 62 -9.50 0.49 12.41
C GLN A 62 -9.17 -0.29 13.69
N VAL A 63 -7.94 -0.22 14.16
CA VAL A 63 -7.49 -0.88 15.41
C VAL A 63 -8.28 -0.37 16.61
N ARG A 64 -8.52 0.95 16.71
CA ARG A 64 -9.29 1.54 17.80
C ARG A 64 -10.77 1.17 17.80
N ALA A 65 -11.31 0.75 16.70
CA ALA A 65 -12.66 0.21 16.64
C ALA A 65 -12.77 -1.13 17.40
N VAL A 66 -11.65 -1.85 17.58
CA VAL A 66 -11.56 -3.11 18.34
C VAL A 66 -11.03 -2.85 19.77
N ASP A 67 -9.92 -2.12 19.90
CA ASP A 67 -9.36 -1.73 21.21
C ASP A 67 -8.99 -0.24 21.22
N GLY A 68 -9.86 0.56 21.83
CA GLY A 68 -9.71 2.02 21.96
C GLY A 68 -8.48 2.48 22.76
N ARG A 69 -7.81 1.56 23.47
CA ARG A 69 -6.62 1.88 24.29
C ARG A 69 -5.34 1.94 23.45
N VAL A 70 -5.37 1.48 22.20
CA VAL A 70 -4.19 1.48 21.33
C VAL A 70 -3.83 2.92 20.94
N GLY A 71 -2.60 3.31 21.28
CA GLY A 71 -2.05 4.63 20.98
C GLY A 71 -1.33 4.67 19.62
N TYR A 72 -1.24 5.88 19.04
CA TYR A 72 -0.52 6.13 17.80
C TYR A 72 0.93 5.60 17.84
N ALA A 73 1.65 5.84 18.94
CA ALA A 73 3.02 5.39 19.08
C ALA A 73 3.17 3.86 19.03
N THR A 74 2.15 3.11 19.46
CA THR A 74 2.16 1.64 19.38
C THR A 74 1.97 1.18 17.94
N VAL A 75 1.03 1.79 17.21
CA VAL A 75 0.83 1.52 15.77
C VAL A 75 2.09 1.87 15.01
N TYR A 76 2.63 3.08 15.18
CA TYR A 76 3.85 3.52 14.50
C TYR A 76 5.03 2.55 14.72
N ARG A 77 5.31 2.18 15.98
CA ARG A 77 6.40 1.23 16.30
C ARG A 77 6.16 -0.16 15.72
N THR A 78 4.90 -0.58 15.64
CA THR A 78 4.57 -1.88 15.02
C THR A 78 4.76 -1.81 13.50
N MET A 79 4.30 -0.74 12.83
CA MET A 79 4.51 -0.57 11.40
C MET A 79 6.01 -0.45 11.04
N LYS A 80 6.77 0.28 11.87
CA LYS A 80 8.24 0.34 11.71
C LYS A 80 8.88 -1.04 11.83
N LEU A 81 8.44 -1.87 12.78
CA LEU A 81 8.91 -3.25 12.91
C LEU A 81 8.60 -4.07 11.65
N LEU A 82 7.39 -3.94 11.10
CA LEU A 82 6.98 -4.63 9.87
C LEU A 82 7.82 -4.20 8.66
N SER A 83 8.12 -2.90 8.53
CA SER A 83 9.00 -2.41 7.46
C SER A 83 10.44 -2.91 7.64
N GLU A 84 10.97 -2.87 8.86
CA GLU A 84 12.34 -3.37 9.16
C GLU A 84 12.48 -4.89 8.98
N SER A 85 11.39 -5.66 9.10
CA SER A 85 11.38 -7.10 8.82
C SER A 85 11.29 -7.44 7.34
N GLY A 86 11.01 -6.46 6.48
CA GLY A 86 10.79 -6.67 5.05
C GLY A 86 9.40 -7.21 4.68
N VAL A 87 8.52 -7.40 5.68
CA VAL A 87 7.15 -7.90 5.47
C VAL A 87 6.24 -6.82 4.87
N VAL A 88 6.63 -5.54 5.00
CA VAL A 88 5.85 -4.39 4.56
C VAL A 88 6.72 -3.45 3.74
N GLN A 89 6.17 -2.95 2.64
CA GLN A 89 6.74 -1.87 1.84
C GLN A 89 6.11 -0.53 2.19
N GLU A 90 6.93 0.52 2.12
CA GLU A 90 6.52 1.90 2.36
C GLU A 90 6.48 2.67 1.03
N HIS A 91 5.35 3.31 0.75
CA HIS A 91 5.16 4.15 -0.43
C HIS A 91 4.90 5.59 -0.04
N LYS A 92 5.58 6.52 -0.74
CA LYS A 92 5.42 7.97 -0.59
C LYS A 92 5.06 8.56 -1.94
N PHE A 93 3.79 8.85 -2.14
CA PHE A 93 3.26 9.35 -3.41
C PHE A 93 3.26 10.89 -3.52
N GLY A 94 4.10 11.58 -2.78
CA GLY A 94 4.25 13.04 -2.89
C GLY A 94 3.12 13.87 -2.28
N ASP A 95 2.11 13.24 -1.68
CA ASP A 95 0.98 13.88 -1.00
C ASP A 95 1.20 14.14 0.49
N GLY A 96 2.41 13.87 0.98
CA GLY A 96 2.80 14.02 2.39
C GLY A 96 2.46 12.83 3.29
N PHE A 97 1.82 11.79 2.77
CA PHE A 97 1.46 10.59 3.52
C PHE A 97 2.37 9.41 3.15
N THR A 98 2.77 8.64 4.15
CA THR A 98 3.36 7.31 3.93
C THR A 98 2.24 6.27 3.98
N ARG A 99 2.19 5.43 2.95
CA ARG A 99 1.29 4.29 2.87
C ARG A 99 2.07 3.00 2.96
N TYR A 100 1.44 1.99 3.49
CA TYR A 100 2.03 0.70 3.76
C TYR A 100 1.22 -0.38 3.04
N GLU A 101 1.91 -1.32 2.45
CA GLU A 101 1.34 -2.53 1.87
C GLU A 101 2.16 -3.75 2.24
N LEU A 102 1.58 -4.95 2.16
CA LEU A 102 2.32 -6.20 2.34
C LEU A 102 3.31 -6.38 1.19
N SER A 103 4.53 -6.81 1.51
CA SER A 103 5.56 -7.10 0.51
C SER A 103 5.14 -8.31 -0.32
N ASP A 104 5.07 -8.13 -1.62
CA ASP A 104 4.92 -9.21 -2.58
C ASP A 104 6.18 -9.24 -3.46
N GLU A 105 6.98 -10.29 -3.30
CA GLU A 105 8.23 -10.44 -4.05
C GLU A 105 7.98 -10.76 -5.53
N ASP A 106 6.81 -11.31 -5.84
CA ASP A 106 6.44 -11.77 -7.17
C ASP A 106 5.52 -10.77 -7.91
N ALA A 107 4.91 -9.82 -7.19
CA ALA A 107 4.02 -8.83 -7.79
C ALA A 107 4.75 -7.50 -8.01
N HIS A 108 5.13 -7.29 -9.27
CA HIS A 108 5.49 -5.97 -9.75
C HIS A 108 4.21 -5.26 -10.20
N HIS A 109 3.92 -4.12 -9.63
CA HIS A 109 2.81 -3.27 -10.07
C HIS A 109 3.20 -1.81 -10.06
N ASP A 110 2.62 -1.10 -11.01
CA ASP A 110 2.77 0.33 -11.20
C ASP A 110 1.57 1.07 -10.59
N HIS A 111 1.71 2.36 -10.34
CA HIS A 111 0.70 3.14 -9.63
C HIS A 111 0.18 4.32 -10.45
N LEU A 112 -1.16 4.46 -10.49
CA LEU A 112 -1.85 5.69 -10.87
C LEU A 112 -2.35 6.38 -9.61
N VAL A 113 -1.90 7.61 -9.34
CA VAL A 113 -2.22 8.35 -8.12
C VAL A 113 -3.05 9.58 -8.45
N CYS A 114 -4.24 9.69 -7.85
CA CYS A 114 -5.07 10.86 -8.00
C CYS A 114 -4.64 11.98 -7.05
N LEU A 115 -4.27 13.14 -7.60
CA LEU A 115 -3.84 14.30 -6.85
C LEU A 115 -4.97 14.99 -6.05
N GLU A 116 -6.25 14.72 -6.40
CA GLU A 116 -7.38 15.33 -5.70
C GLU A 116 -7.93 14.48 -4.55
N CYS A 117 -8.11 13.17 -4.76
CA CYS A 117 -8.73 12.30 -3.76
C CYS A 117 -7.79 11.23 -3.21
N ALA A 118 -6.52 11.26 -3.61
CA ALA A 118 -5.49 10.32 -3.19
C ALA A 118 -5.83 8.83 -3.50
N LYS A 119 -6.77 8.58 -4.42
CA LYS A 119 -7.06 7.23 -4.91
C LYS A 119 -5.83 6.69 -5.62
N ILE A 120 -5.45 5.48 -5.28
CA ILE A 120 -4.39 4.71 -5.93
C ILE A 120 -5.05 3.62 -6.77
N ILE A 121 -4.54 3.40 -7.96
CA ILE A 121 -4.89 2.27 -8.82
C ILE A 121 -3.59 1.59 -9.17
N GLU A 122 -3.49 0.32 -8.84
CA GLU A 122 -2.41 -0.56 -9.26
C GLU A 122 -2.71 -1.08 -10.66
N PHE A 123 -1.68 -1.18 -11.47
CA PHE A 123 -1.79 -1.76 -12.82
C PHE A 123 -0.49 -2.45 -13.22
N GLU A 124 -0.60 -3.36 -14.15
CA GLU A 124 0.51 -3.99 -14.84
C GLU A 124 0.32 -3.80 -16.35
N GLU A 125 1.32 -3.30 -17.02
CA GLU A 125 1.30 -3.15 -18.47
C GLU A 125 2.60 -3.70 -19.07
N PRO A 126 2.56 -4.92 -19.63
CA PRO A 126 3.75 -5.58 -20.15
C PRO A 126 4.50 -4.79 -21.21
N GLN A 127 3.82 -3.89 -21.93
CA GLN A 127 4.46 -3.06 -22.94
C GLN A 127 5.36 -2.00 -22.32
N ILE A 128 5.01 -1.50 -21.13
CA ILE A 128 5.84 -0.55 -20.38
C ILE A 128 7.12 -1.25 -19.96
N GLU A 129 7.04 -2.47 -19.42
CA GLU A 129 8.19 -3.28 -19.02
C GLU A 129 9.16 -3.51 -20.20
N VAL A 130 8.62 -3.90 -21.35
CA VAL A 130 9.42 -4.10 -22.57
C VAL A 130 10.12 -2.81 -23.00
N LEU A 131 9.47 -1.66 -22.84
CA LEU A 131 10.06 -0.37 -23.18
C LEU A 131 11.16 0.05 -22.20
N GLN A 132 10.96 -0.16 -20.92
CA GLN A 132 11.96 0.10 -19.87
C GLN A 132 13.21 -0.75 -20.11
N ASP A 133 13.07 -2.03 -20.40
CA ASP A 133 14.14 -2.95 -20.76
C ASP A 133 14.93 -2.48 -22.00
N LYS A 134 14.21 -2.03 -23.03
CA LYS A 134 14.86 -1.50 -24.24
C LYS A 134 15.69 -0.25 -23.95
N VAL A 135 15.17 0.64 -23.09
CA VAL A 135 15.88 1.85 -22.69
C VAL A 135 17.11 1.47 -21.88
N ALA A 136 17.00 0.59 -20.90
CA ALA A 136 18.13 0.13 -20.08
C ALA A 136 19.24 -0.47 -20.96
N LYS A 137 18.90 -1.37 -21.87
CA LYS A 137 19.86 -2.00 -22.82
C LYS A 137 20.53 -0.97 -23.71
N ARG A 138 19.78 0.03 -24.21
CA ARG A 138 20.35 1.10 -25.05
C ARG A 138 21.45 1.87 -24.34
N TYR A 139 21.30 2.09 -23.03
CA TYR A 139 22.28 2.82 -22.22
C TYR A 139 23.26 1.93 -21.46
N GLY A 140 23.25 0.61 -21.70
CA GLY A 140 24.18 -0.35 -21.07
C GLY A 140 23.90 -0.60 -19.58
N PHE A 141 22.66 -0.39 -19.13
CA PHE A 141 22.28 -0.63 -17.73
C PHE A 141 21.78 -2.06 -17.53
N VAL A 142 22.17 -2.63 -16.39
CA VAL A 142 21.53 -3.82 -15.80
C VAL A 142 20.58 -3.30 -14.72
N VAL A 143 19.28 -3.26 -15.01
CA VAL A 143 18.27 -2.83 -14.05
C VAL A 143 18.17 -3.86 -12.92
N ARG A 144 18.12 -3.40 -11.69
CA ARG A 144 17.95 -4.22 -10.48
C ARG A 144 16.58 -3.99 -9.85
N ALA A 145 16.04 -2.78 -9.99
CA ALA A 145 14.71 -2.39 -9.57
C ALA A 145 14.31 -1.15 -10.34
N HIS A 146 13.02 -0.96 -10.52
CA HIS A 146 12.47 0.28 -11.05
C HIS A 146 11.19 0.65 -10.26
N LYS A 147 10.71 1.86 -10.48
CA LYS A 147 9.47 2.37 -9.91
C LYS A 147 8.78 3.20 -10.96
N HIS A 148 7.51 2.91 -11.21
CA HIS A 148 6.71 3.66 -12.14
C HIS A 148 5.45 4.19 -11.46
N GLU A 149 5.33 5.50 -11.42
CA GLU A 149 4.20 6.20 -10.83
C GLU A 149 3.70 7.27 -11.78
N MET A 150 2.40 7.31 -12.03
CA MET A 150 1.76 8.39 -12.78
C MET A 150 0.79 9.16 -11.88
N TYR A 151 0.89 10.48 -11.92
CA TYR A 151 0.09 11.39 -11.12
C TYR A 151 -0.89 12.14 -12.00
N GLY A 152 -2.16 12.17 -11.60
CA GLY A 152 -3.19 12.82 -12.40
C GLY A 152 -4.49 13.00 -11.63
N ILE A 153 -5.59 13.21 -12.34
CA ILE A 153 -6.93 13.38 -11.77
C ILE A 153 -7.78 12.19 -12.23
N CYS A 154 -8.30 11.40 -11.28
CA CYS A 154 -9.10 10.22 -11.61
C CYS A 154 -10.45 10.62 -12.24
N ALA A 155 -11.07 9.69 -12.96
CA ALA A 155 -12.33 9.92 -13.67
C ALA A 155 -13.47 10.45 -12.75
N ASP A 156 -13.47 10.05 -11.47
CA ASP A 156 -14.48 10.53 -10.52
C ASP A 156 -14.24 11.99 -10.13
N CYS A 157 -12.98 12.41 -10.00
CA CYS A 157 -12.64 13.80 -9.70
C CYS A 157 -12.74 14.74 -10.90
N GLN A 158 -12.71 14.23 -12.12
CA GLN A 158 -12.95 15.00 -13.35
C GLN A 158 -14.43 15.38 -13.54
N LYS A 159 -15.34 14.66 -12.87
CA LYS A 159 -16.78 14.97 -12.94
C LYS A 159 -17.10 16.29 -12.24
N PRO A 160 -18.07 17.09 -12.74
CA PRO A 160 -18.54 18.28 -12.05
C PRO A 160 -18.96 17.97 -10.62
N LYS A 161 -18.74 18.90 -9.69
CA LYS A 161 -18.97 18.70 -8.23
C LYS A 161 -20.37 18.20 -7.84
N GLY A 162 -21.37 18.26 -8.71
CA GLY A 162 -22.72 17.74 -8.49
C GLY A 162 -22.95 16.28 -8.88
N ALA A 163 -22.01 15.62 -9.55
CA ALA A 163 -22.11 14.24 -10.05
C ALA A 163 -21.15 13.26 -9.35
N ARG A 164 -20.45 13.69 -8.29
CA ARG A 164 -19.51 12.85 -7.53
C ARG A 164 -20.32 11.89 -6.65
N SER A 165 -20.21 10.60 -6.89
CA SER A 165 -20.76 9.57 -5.99
C SER A 165 -20.03 9.68 -4.65
N GLY A 166 -20.78 9.87 -3.56
CA GLY A 166 -20.26 10.18 -2.24
C GLY A 166 -19.26 9.15 -1.72
N ARG A 167 -18.01 9.59 -1.61
CA ARG A 167 -17.02 9.02 -0.69
C ARG A 167 -16.54 10.15 0.21
N ALA A 168 -16.63 9.88 1.51
CA ALA A 168 -16.37 10.79 2.60
C ALA A 168 -14.99 11.44 2.49
N ASP A 169 -14.96 12.75 2.76
CA ASP A 169 -13.78 13.58 2.96
C ASP A 169 -12.77 12.96 3.92
N ALA A 170 -11.63 12.53 3.38
CA ALA A 170 -10.43 12.28 4.17
C ALA A 170 -9.55 13.54 4.23
N ARG A 171 -10.19 14.72 4.37
CA ARG A 171 -9.46 15.95 4.68
C ARG A 171 -9.43 16.11 6.18
N SER A 172 -8.28 15.82 6.79
CA SER A 172 -7.95 16.34 8.12
C SER A 172 -7.75 17.85 8.02
N PRO A 173 -8.31 18.65 8.94
CA PRO A 173 -8.07 20.09 8.96
C PRO A 173 -6.61 20.38 9.29
N ARG A 174 -6.04 21.29 8.54
CA ARG A 174 -4.77 21.95 8.89
C ARG A 174 -5.00 22.78 10.14
N GLY A 175 -4.33 22.47 11.21
CA GLY A 175 -4.12 23.23 12.42
C GLY A 175 -2.71 22.99 12.88
#